data_a14bf4df70f7253441eb8da8cceda3d0
#
_entry.id   a14bf4df70f7253441eb8da8cceda3d0
#
_cell.length_a   1.000
_cell.length_b   1.000
_cell.length_c   1.000
_cell.angle_alpha   90.00
_cell.angle_beta   90.00
_cell.angle_gamma   90.00
#
_symmetry.space_group_name_H-M   'P 1'
#
loop_
_entity.id
_entity.type
_entity.pdbx_description
1 polymer ?
#
loop_
_entity_poly.entity_id
_entity_poly.type
_entity_poly.pdbx_seq_one_letter_code
_entity_poly.pdbx_strand_id
1 'polypeptide(L)'
;ASGRPLELTAGAVYRFSSCLGLPSGLTIQGNGAVLLSDIQYPDLREDRVAVELMKDSDDDRAHDVRLENVTFRAADSCQANYMLRVMLARNVEFVGCTFDCEPNEWGRCAADLYGGNQNIRFEGCVFRQMTSGASGGIWVRNWTDRVESRNIRFQNCEFYKSGADELLAVWGWGGAVRDVVLSGCSFYETQT
;
A
#
# COMPACT_ATOMS: atom_id res chain seq x y z
N ALA A 1 -1.24 18.69 16.08
CA ALA A 1 -2.34 19.52 15.58
C ALA A 1 -3.34 18.58 14.92
N SER A 2 -4.55 18.41 15.49
CA SER A 2 -5.65 17.72 14.82
C SER A 2 -6.15 18.62 13.69
N GLY A 3 -5.51 18.52 12.53
CA GLY A 3 -6.01 19.16 11.33
C GLY A 3 -7.38 18.59 10.97
N ARG A 4 -8.23 19.39 10.33
CA ARG A 4 -9.45 18.86 9.74
C ARG A 4 -9.09 17.79 8.71
N PRO A 5 -9.83 16.67 8.63
CA PRO A 5 -9.66 15.71 7.55
C PRO A 5 -9.76 16.39 6.19
N LEU A 6 -8.95 15.95 5.24
CA LEU A 6 -9.13 16.28 3.84
C LEU A 6 -10.30 15.45 3.30
N GLU A 7 -11.38 16.11 2.93
CA GLU A 7 -12.53 15.44 2.34
C GLU A 7 -12.44 15.44 0.82
N LEU A 8 -12.47 14.26 0.23
CA LEU A 8 -12.53 14.13 -1.23
C LEU A 8 -13.99 14.14 -1.68
N THR A 9 -14.23 14.66 -2.87
CA THR A 9 -15.57 14.64 -3.48
C THR A 9 -16.00 13.21 -3.75
N ALA A 10 -17.19 12.86 -3.31
CA ALA A 10 -17.72 11.51 -3.44
C ALA A 10 -17.70 11.02 -4.89
N GLY A 11 -17.09 9.85 -5.11
CA GLY A 11 -16.97 9.21 -6.42
C GLY A 11 -16.10 9.95 -7.45
N ALA A 12 -15.44 11.04 -7.07
CA ALA A 12 -14.55 11.77 -7.97
C ALA A 12 -13.29 10.96 -8.31
N VAL A 13 -12.72 11.21 -9.48
CA VAL A 13 -11.45 10.62 -9.92
C VAL A 13 -10.37 11.70 -9.92
N TYR A 14 -9.34 11.51 -9.10
CA TYR A 14 -8.17 12.37 -9.02
C TYR A 14 -6.99 11.67 -9.69
N ARG A 15 -6.59 12.15 -10.88
CA ARG A 15 -5.47 11.58 -11.62
C ARG A 15 -4.16 12.25 -11.21
N PHE A 16 -3.10 11.47 -11.03
CA PHE A 16 -1.76 11.94 -10.76
C PHE A 16 -0.71 11.18 -11.59
N SER A 17 0.34 11.88 -11.99
CA SER A 17 1.41 11.40 -12.89
C SER A 17 2.80 11.41 -12.27
N SER A 18 2.89 11.67 -10.98
CA SER A 18 4.12 11.58 -10.18
C SER A 18 3.81 10.89 -8.86
N CYS A 19 4.82 10.34 -8.20
CA CYS A 19 4.63 9.70 -6.90
C CYS A 19 3.92 10.65 -5.92
N LEU A 20 2.86 10.15 -5.30
CA LEU A 20 2.08 10.88 -4.32
C LEU A 20 2.61 10.59 -2.91
N GLY A 21 3.35 11.54 -2.34
CA GLY A 21 3.81 11.46 -0.95
C GLY A 21 2.70 11.81 0.04
N LEU A 22 2.47 10.96 1.02
CA LEU A 22 1.50 11.19 2.10
C LEU A 22 2.24 11.70 3.35
N PRO A 23 2.00 12.96 3.76
CA PRO A 23 2.70 13.54 4.91
C PRO A 23 2.16 13.03 6.26
N SER A 24 2.95 13.16 7.30
CA SER A 24 2.55 12.86 8.67
C SER A 24 1.35 13.70 9.12
N GLY A 25 0.49 13.11 9.94
CA GLY A 25 -0.71 13.76 10.48
C GLY A 25 -1.86 13.88 9.47
N LEU A 26 -1.74 13.29 8.29
CA LEU A 26 -2.76 13.37 7.25
C LEU A 26 -3.94 12.45 7.57
N THR A 27 -5.15 12.99 7.53
CA THR A 27 -6.39 12.21 7.51
C THR A 27 -7.15 12.53 6.24
N ILE A 28 -7.54 11.49 5.48
CA ILE A 28 -8.36 11.60 4.27
C ILE A 28 -9.68 10.86 4.47
N GLN A 29 -10.79 11.56 4.24
CA GLN A 29 -12.12 10.98 4.04
C GLN A 29 -12.36 10.90 2.54
N GLY A 30 -12.22 9.69 2.00
CA GLY A 30 -12.24 9.47 0.55
C GLY A 30 -13.64 9.50 -0.06
N ASN A 31 -14.67 9.13 0.69
CA ASN A 31 -16.06 9.09 0.22
C ASN A 31 -16.24 8.29 -1.08
N GLY A 32 -15.43 7.23 -1.27
CA GLY A 32 -15.43 6.42 -2.49
C GLY A 32 -14.72 7.07 -3.69
N ALA A 33 -13.96 8.13 -3.48
CA ALA A 33 -13.14 8.72 -4.54
C ALA A 33 -12.01 7.79 -5.00
N VAL A 34 -11.61 7.96 -6.25
CA VAL A 34 -10.54 7.20 -6.89
C VAL A 34 -9.30 8.08 -7.03
N LEU A 35 -8.18 7.64 -6.49
CA LEU A 35 -6.85 8.15 -6.76
C LEU A 35 -6.25 7.31 -7.89
N LEU A 36 -6.25 7.85 -9.11
CA LEU A 36 -5.84 7.18 -10.31
C LEU A 36 -4.38 7.51 -10.65
N SER A 37 -3.50 6.55 -10.47
CA SER A 37 -2.09 6.68 -10.85
C SER A 37 -1.91 6.45 -12.34
N ASP A 38 -1.27 7.42 -13.01
CA ASP A 38 -0.87 7.35 -14.41
C ASP A 38 0.63 7.70 -14.55
N ILE A 39 1.43 7.14 -13.66
CA ILE A 39 2.85 7.44 -13.60
C ILE A 39 3.57 6.71 -14.71
N GLN A 40 4.34 7.46 -15.49
CA GLN A 40 5.24 6.94 -16.51
C GLN A 40 6.66 7.35 -16.15
N TYR A 41 7.54 6.38 -16.06
CA TYR A 41 8.95 6.63 -15.79
C TYR A 41 9.76 6.47 -17.06
N PRO A 42 10.56 7.47 -17.43
CA PRO A 42 11.44 7.38 -18.58
C PRO A 42 12.56 6.34 -18.38
N ASP A 43 12.91 6.06 -17.13
CA ASP A 43 13.96 5.11 -16.76
C ASP A 43 13.41 3.94 -15.94
N LEU A 44 13.83 2.73 -16.27
CA LEU A 44 13.52 1.49 -15.55
C LEU A 44 14.25 1.45 -14.20
N ARG A 45 13.77 2.16 -13.20
CA ARG A 45 14.28 2.07 -11.83
C ARG A 45 13.46 1.06 -11.02
N GLU A 46 14.13 0.32 -10.14
CA GLU A 46 13.50 -0.73 -9.31
C GLU A 46 12.42 -0.21 -8.36
N ASP A 47 12.40 1.09 -8.05
CA ASP A 47 11.53 1.70 -7.04
C ASP A 47 10.39 2.55 -7.60
N ARG A 48 9.60 2.00 -8.51
CA ARG A 48 8.44 2.69 -9.07
C ARG A 48 7.25 2.58 -8.13
N VAL A 49 6.97 3.65 -7.41
CA VAL A 49 5.91 3.72 -6.41
C VAL A 49 4.85 4.74 -6.80
N ALA A 50 3.58 4.38 -6.72
CA ALA A 50 2.49 5.30 -6.99
C ALA A 50 2.20 6.20 -5.78
N VAL A 51 2.06 5.61 -4.59
CA VAL A 51 1.77 6.33 -3.34
C VAL A 51 2.76 5.88 -2.27
N GLU A 52 3.38 6.82 -1.56
CA GLU A 52 4.36 6.48 -0.54
C GLU A 52 4.18 7.20 0.80
N LEU A 53 4.46 6.47 1.87
CA LEU A 53 4.74 7.00 3.20
C LEU A 53 6.17 6.62 3.55
N MET A 54 7.10 7.52 3.34
CA MET A 54 8.52 7.26 3.52
C MET A 54 9.21 8.45 4.16
N LYS A 55 10.13 8.17 5.07
CA LYS A 55 11.02 9.15 5.68
C LYS A 55 12.46 8.67 5.59
N ASP A 56 13.36 9.61 5.55
CA ASP A 56 14.79 9.36 5.33
C ASP A 56 15.50 8.76 6.55
N SER A 57 14.90 8.84 7.75
CA SER A 57 15.51 8.35 8.99
C SER A 57 14.50 7.82 10.00
N ASP A 58 15.00 7.04 10.96
CA ASP A 58 14.20 6.49 12.06
C ASP A 58 13.64 7.56 12.99
N ASP A 59 14.32 8.68 13.10
CA ASP A 59 13.92 9.79 13.98
C ASP A 59 12.80 10.63 13.36
N ASP A 60 12.65 10.58 12.02
CA ASP A 60 11.63 11.32 11.28
C ASP A 60 10.72 10.36 10.50
N ARG A 61 10.06 9.45 11.20
CA ARG A 61 9.10 8.50 10.62
C ARG A 61 7.83 9.19 10.15
N ALA A 62 7.29 8.79 9.02
CA ALA A 62 5.93 9.12 8.67
C ALA A 62 4.97 8.59 9.74
N HIS A 63 4.06 9.40 10.24
CA HIS A 63 3.25 9.00 11.38
C HIS A 63 1.84 9.61 11.38
N ASP A 64 0.94 8.91 12.07
CA ASP A 64 -0.43 9.35 12.33
C ASP A 64 -1.18 9.69 11.02
N VAL A 65 -1.13 8.74 10.08
CA VAL A 65 -1.79 8.84 8.78
C VAL A 65 -3.01 7.94 8.76
N ARG A 66 -4.16 8.47 8.32
CA ARG A 66 -5.40 7.71 8.20
C ARG A 66 -6.10 8.01 6.89
N LEU A 67 -6.43 6.96 6.15
CA LEU A 67 -7.21 7.05 4.92
C LEU A 67 -8.46 6.16 5.03
N GLU A 68 -9.62 6.74 4.71
CA GLU A 68 -10.90 6.04 4.75
C GLU A 68 -11.61 6.10 3.41
N ASN A 69 -12.11 4.95 2.95
CA ASN A 69 -12.95 4.82 1.76
C ASN A 69 -12.33 5.48 0.50
N VAL A 70 -11.05 5.21 0.26
CA VAL A 70 -10.31 5.64 -0.93
C VAL A 70 -10.03 4.43 -1.81
N THR A 71 -10.25 4.57 -3.11
CA THR A 71 -9.79 3.59 -4.11
C THR A 71 -8.47 4.07 -4.72
N PHE A 72 -7.43 3.31 -4.53
CA PHE A 72 -6.17 3.46 -5.26
C PHE A 72 -6.23 2.60 -6.51
N ARG A 73 -6.14 3.23 -7.67
CA ARG A 73 -6.20 2.53 -8.96
C ARG A 73 -5.01 2.92 -9.83
N ALA A 74 -4.52 1.96 -10.60
CA ALA A 74 -3.58 2.22 -11.66
C ALA A 74 -4.32 2.35 -13.00
N ALA A 75 -3.90 3.28 -13.84
CA ALA A 75 -4.29 3.33 -15.24
C ALA A 75 -3.55 2.24 -16.04
N ASP A 76 -4.08 1.84 -17.17
CA ASP A 76 -3.45 0.84 -18.07
C ASP A 76 -2.03 1.24 -18.49
N SER A 77 -1.83 2.56 -18.69
CA SER A 77 -0.52 3.15 -19.02
C SER A 77 0.43 3.29 -17.84
N CYS A 78 -0.04 3.08 -16.61
CA CYS A 78 0.76 3.29 -15.40
C CYS A 78 1.90 2.28 -15.30
N GLN A 79 3.11 2.77 -15.07
CA GLN A 79 4.33 1.97 -14.97
C GLN A 79 4.79 1.75 -13.51
N ALA A 80 4.03 2.15 -12.52
CA ALA A 80 4.36 1.89 -11.12
C ALA A 80 4.33 0.39 -10.79
N ASN A 81 5.36 -0.11 -10.13
CA ASN A 81 5.43 -1.51 -9.69
C ASN A 81 4.76 -1.72 -8.33
N TYR A 82 4.69 -0.67 -7.53
CA TYR A 82 4.05 -0.68 -6.21
C TYR A 82 2.94 0.36 -6.19
N MET A 83 1.72 -0.06 -5.86
CA MET A 83 0.63 0.89 -5.68
C MET A 83 0.84 1.71 -4.40
N LEU A 84 1.21 1.06 -3.32
CA LEU A 84 1.51 1.70 -2.03
C LEU A 84 2.86 1.22 -1.51
N ARG A 85 3.70 2.15 -1.04
CA ARG A 85 4.85 1.83 -0.18
C ARG A 85 4.72 2.50 1.17
N VAL A 86 4.94 1.74 2.22
CA VAL A 86 5.01 2.22 3.59
C VAL A 86 6.38 1.85 4.14
N MET A 87 7.20 2.87 4.42
CA MET A 87 8.56 2.67 4.91
C MET A 87 8.84 3.60 6.09
N LEU A 88 9.47 3.06 7.14
CA LEU A 88 9.79 3.82 8.36
C LEU A 88 8.57 4.62 8.89
N ALA A 89 7.40 3.98 8.94
CA ALA A 89 6.16 4.64 9.33
C ALA A 89 5.60 4.08 10.64
N ARG A 90 4.78 4.89 11.33
CA ARG A 90 4.08 4.46 12.55
C ARG A 90 2.66 5.00 12.61
N ASN A 91 1.76 4.22 13.24
CA ASN A 91 0.36 4.61 13.43
C ASN A 91 -0.30 4.98 12.09
N VAL A 92 -0.32 4.04 11.17
CA VAL A 92 -0.93 4.24 9.85
C VAL A 92 -2.14 3.34 9.71
N GLU A 93 -3.26 3.91 9.30
CA GLU A 93 -4.51 3.19 9.12
C GLU A 93 -5.10 3.39 7.73
N PHE A 94 -5.49 2.29 7.12
CA PHE A 94 -6.31 2.24 5.91
C PHE A 94 -7.62 1.54 6.26
N VAL A 95 -8.75 2.24 6.11
CA VAL A 95 -10.08 1.73 6.48
C VAL A 95 -11.00 1.75 5.29
N GLY A 96 -11.53 0.59 4.91
CA GLY A 96 -12.44 0.46 3.77
C GLY A 96 -11.82 0.88 2.42
N CYS A 97 -10.49 0.87 2.32
CA CYS A 97 -9.79 1.26 1.10
C CYS A 97 -9.74 0.10 0.10
N THR A 98 -9.73 0.43 -1.19
CA THR A 98 -9.53 -0.54 -2.27
C THR A 98 -8.21 -0.28 -2.97
N PHE A 99 -7.40 -1.32 -3.12
CA PHE A 99 -6.17 -1.32 -3.91
C PHE A 99 -6.43 -2.12 -5.18
N ASP A 100 -6.70 -1.38 -6.27
CA ASP A 100 -7.09 -1.91 -7.57
C ASP A 100 -5.88 -1.83 -8.52
N CYS A 101 -5.13 -2.90 -8.54
CA CYS A 101 -3.85 -2.98 -9.23
C CYS A 101 -4.05 -3.53 -10.65
N GLU A 102 -4.57 -2.71 -11.57
CA GLU A 102 -4.71 -3.13 -12.96
C GLU A 102 -3.44 -3.81 -13.48
N PRO A 103 -3.58 -4.95 -14.17
CA PRO A 103 -2.43 -5.70 -14.68
C PRO A 103 -1.58 -4.86 -15.62
N ASN A 104 -0.28 -4.97 -15.50
CA ASN A 104 0.65 -4.47 -16.51
C ASN A 104 1.72 -5.53 -16.82
N GLU A 105 2.48 -5.33 -17.87
CA GLU A 105 3.54 -6.26 -18.32
C GLU A 105 4.68 -6.44 -17.31
N TRP A 106 4.79 -5.54 -16.33
CA TRP A 106 5.89 -5.51 -15.35
C TRP A 106 5.53 -6.17 -14.01
N GLY A 107 4.26 -6.54 -13.83
CA GLY A 107 3.73 -6.98 -12.55
C GLY A 107 3.51 -5.83 -11.57
N ARG A 108 2.54 -5.96 -10.69
CA ARG A 108 2.22 -4.91 -9.72
C ARG A 108 1.89 -5.48 -8.35
N CYS A 109 2.56 -4.94 -7.34
CA CYS A 109 2.31 -5.22 -5.94
C CYS A 109 1.33 -4.18 -5.38
N ALA A 110 0.31 -4.64 -4.65
CA ALA A 110 -0.66 -3.73 -4.05
C ALA A 110 -0.06 -2.89 -2.92
N ALA A 111 0.74 -3.51 -2.05
CA ALA A 111 1.40 -2.80 -0.97
C ALA A 111 2.76 -3.42 -0.63
N ASP A 112 3.76 -2.56 -0.47
CA ASP A 112 5.10 -2.90 0.01
C ASP A 112 5.33 -2.22 1.37
N LEU A 113 5.20 -3.00 2.45
CA LEU A 113 5.49 -2.56 3.81
C LEU A 113 6.98 -2.81 4.10
N TYR A 114 7.82 -1.86 3.70
CA TYR A 114 9.27 -2.00 3.65
C TYR A 114 9.96 -1.40 4.86
N GLY A 115 10.48 -2.23 5.72
CA GLY A 115 11.38 -1.87 6.84
C GLY A 115 10.85 -0.91 7.89
N GLY A 116 11.04 -1.22 9.17
CA GLY A 116 10.85 -0.31 10.29
C GLY A 116 9.43 0.17 10.59
N ASN A 117 8.41 -0.48 10.03
CA ASN A 117 7.02 -0.08 10.21
C ASN A 117 6.46 -0.50 11.57
N GLN A 118 5.68 0.36 12.21
CA GLN A 118 5.07 0.09 13.51
C GLN A 118 3.60 0.52 13.55
N ASN A 119 2.73 -0.36 14.05
CA ASN A 119 1.30 -0.10 14.18
C ASN A 119 0.66 0.26 12.84
N ILE A 120 0.77 -0.60 11.85
CA ILE A 120 0.14 -0.45 10.56
C ILE A 120 -1.13 -1.30 10.53
N ARG A 121 -2.26 -0.71 10.14
CA ARG A 121 -3.56 -1.38 10.13
C ARG A 121 -4.26 -1.20 8.79
N PHE A 122 -4.74 -2.31 8.28
CA PHE A 122 -5.70 -2.36 7.19
C PHE A 122 -6.99 -2.99 7.73
N GLU A 123 -8.11 -2.28 7.61
CA GLU A 123 -9.42 -2.73 8.08
C GLU A 123 -10.46 -2.64 7.00
N GLY A 124 -11.13 -3.76 6.69
CA GLY A 124 -12.16 -3.82 5.64
C GLY A 124 -11.63 -3.44 4.26
N CYS A 125 -10.34 -3.61 4.01
CA CYS A 125 -9.73 -3.25 2.74
C CYS A 125 -9.87 -4.38 1.71
N VAL A 126 -9.91 -4.00 0.43
CA VAL A 126 -9.96 -4.91 -0.70
C VAL A 126 -8.68 -4.75 -1.53
N PHE A 127 -8.01 -5.87 -1.79
CA PHE A 127 -6.81 -5.96 -2.63
C PHE A 127 -7.13 -6.83 -3.83
N ARG A 128 -7.10 -6.26 -5.03
CA ARG A 128 -7.51 -6.99 -6.25
C ARG A 128 -6.64 -6.66 -7.44
N GLN A 129 -6.75 -7.50 -8.47
CA GLN A 129 -6.01 -7.41 -9.73
C GLN A 129 -4.49 -7.37 -9.51
N MET A 130 -4.02 -8.08 -8.50
CA MET A 130 -2.61 -8.19 -8.22
C MET A 130 -1.95 -9.15 -9.20
N THR A 131 -1.06 -8.64 -10.02
CA THR A 131 -0.29 -9.45 -10.97
C THR A 131 1.17 -9.39 -10.63
N SER A 132 1.85 -10.49 -10.77
CA SER A 132 3.29 -10.52 -10.57
C SER A 132 4.03 -10.77 -11.85
N GLY A 133 5.02 -9.90 -12.12
CA GLY A 133 6.17 -10.30 -12.91
C GLY A 133 7.27 -10.92 -12.05
N ALA A 134 7.19 -10.83 -10.73
CA ALA A 134 8.25 -11.28 -9.85
C ALA A 134 7.85 -11.67 -8.43
N SER A 135 6.66 -11.43 -7.96
CA SER A 135 6.18 -11.91 -6.66
C SER A 135 5.14 -11.00 -6.01
N GLY A 136 4.08 -11.56 -5.57
CA GLY A 136 3.27 -11.13 -4.45
C GLY A 136 2.34 -9.92 -4.56
N GLY A 137 1.18 -10.09 -3.96
CA GLY A 137 0.19 -9.04 -3.83
C GLY A 137 0.57 -7.99 -2.80
N ILE A 138 0.93 -8.43 -1.59
CA ILE A 138 1.36 -7.57 -0.48
C ILE A 138 2.64 -8.14 0.10
N TRP A 139 3.61 -7.25 0.32
CA TRP A 139 4.86 -7.59 0.98
C TRP A 139 4.97 -6.91 2.33
N VAL A 140 5.23 -7.70 3.36
CA VAL A 140 5.65 -7.24 4.68
C VAL A 140 7.09 -7.68 4.85
N ARG A 141 8.04 -6.77 4.64
CA ARG A 141 9.45 -7.13 4.57
C ARG A 141 10.37 -6.17 5.31
N ASN A 142 11.49 -6.69 5.78
CA ASN A 142 12.52 -5.89 6.40
C ASN A 142 13.90 -6.28 5.85
N TRP A 143 14.60 -5.32 5.25
CA TRP A 143 15.93 -5.51 4.64
C TRP A 143 17.06 -4.98 5.51
N THR A 144 16.73 -4.24 6.55
CA THR A 144 17.74 -3.62 7.40
C THR A 144 17.72 -4.25 8.78
N ASP A 145 18.88 -4.59 9.28
CA ASP A 145 19.14 -5.11 10.63
C ASP A 145 18.90 -4.07 11.74
N ARG A 146 18.57 -2.84 11.39
CA ARG A 146 18.53 -1.72 12.34
C ARG A 146 17.18 -1.43 12.94
N VAL A 147 16.08 -1.73 12.23
CA VAL A 147 14.74 -1.32 12.68
C VAL A 147 13.72 -2.42 12.46
N GLU A 148 13.12 -2.84 13.55
CA GLU A 148 12.08 -3.87 13.55
C GLU A 148 10.75 -3.35 13.00
N SER A 149 10.12 -4.13 12.11
CA SER A 149 8.72 -3.95 11.73
C SER A 149 7.84 -4.76 12.68
N ARG A 150 6.80 -4.12 13.26
CA ARG A 150 5.95 -4.80 14.24
C ARG A 150 4.52 -4.27 14.28
N ASN A 151 3.63 -5.12 14.80
CA ASN A 151 2.21 -4.81 14.97
C ASN A 151 1.56 -4.37 13.64
N ILE A 152 1.60 -5.27 12.67
CA ILE A 152 0.99 -5.08 11.36
C ILE A 152 -0.27 -5.93 11.30
N ARG A 153 -1.42 -5.31 11.02
CA ARG A 153 -2.72 -5.96 11.12
C ARG A 153 -3.51 -5.82 9.84
N PHE A 154 -4.06 -6.93 9.39
CA PHE A 154 -5.08 -7.00 8.36
C PHE A 154 -6.36 -7.56 9.00
N GLN A 155 -7.42 -6.76 9.04
CA GLN A 155 -8.68 -7.13 9.70
C GLN A 155 -9.83 -7.02 8.71
N ASN A 156 -10.59 -8.11 8.55
CA ASN A 156 -11.75 -8.16 7.65
C ASN A 156 -11.43 -7.74 6.21
N CYS A 157 -10.22 -8.06 5.74
CA CYS A 157 -9.76 -7.70 4.40
C CYS A 157 -10.07 -8.82 3.41
N GLU A 158 -10.21 -8.44 2.14
CA GLU A 158 -10.41 -9.35 1.02
C GLU A 158 -9.23 -9.29 0.07
N PHE A 159 -8.72 -10.46 -0.31
CA PHE A 159 -7.57 -10.60 -1.20
C PHE A 159 -7.98 -11.42 -2.43
N TYR A 160 -7.87 -10.81 -3.60
CA TYR A 160 -8.22 -11.45 -4.88
C TYR A 160 -6.96 -11.66 -5.72
N LYS A 161 -6.63 -12.92 -5.98
CA LYS A 161 -5.48 -13.30 -6.81
C LYS A 161 -5.82 -13.19 -8.29
N SER A 162 -5.00 -12.47 -9.03
CA SER A 162 -5.10 -12.35 -10.49
C SER A 162 -3.71 -12.61 -11.12
N GLY A 163 -3.19 -13.83 -10.96
CA GLY A 163 -1.89 -14.21 -11.52
C GLY A 163 -0.67 -13.94 -10.64
N ALA A 164 -0.84 -13.43 -9.42
CA ALA A 164 0.27 -13.29 -8.47
C ALA A 164 0.70 -14.66 -7.91
N ASP A 165 2.00 -14.85 -7.69
CA ASP A 165 2.51 -16.09 -7.07
C ASP A 165 2.10 -16.17 -5.60
N GLU A 166 2.08 -15.03 -4.92
CA GLU A 166 1.74 -14.90 -3.50
C GLU A 166 0.71 -13.78 -3.30
N LEU A 167 -0.27 -13.97 -2.43
CA LEU A 167 -1.20 -12.92 -2.03
C LEU A 167 -0.65 -12.03 -0.93
N LEU A 168 0.07 -12.64 0.00
CA LEU A 168 0.75 -11.97 1.10
C LEU A 168 2.05 -12.71 1.40
N ALA A 169 3.16 -11.98 1.42
CA ALA A 169 4.47 -12.50 1.81
C ALA A 169 5.02 -11.75 3.02
N VAL A 170 5.60 -12.47 3.95
CA VAL A 170 6.25 -11.91 5.15
C VAL A 170 7.71 -12.36 5.15
N TRP A 171 8.65 -11.40 5.02
CA TRP A 171 10.08 -11.70 4.93
C TRP A 171 10.90 -10.88 5.93
N GLY A 172 11.76 -11.55 6.66
CA GLY A 172 12.76 -10.93 7.52
C GLY A 172 14.18 -11.17 6.98
N TRP A 173 14.67 -10.30 6.14
CA TRP A 173 15.97 -10.49 5.44
C TRP A 173 17.12 -9.67 6.03
N GLY A 174 17.35 -9.53 7.18
CA GLY A 174 18.36 -8.70 7.86
C GLY A 174 17.76 -7.92 9.01
N GLY A 175 16.41 -7.93 9.16
CA GLY A 175 15.72 -7.33 10.27
C GLY A 175 14.48 -8.12 10.66
N ALA A 176 14.03 -7.95 11.88
CA ALA A 176 12.87 -8.67 12.39
C ALA A 176 11.55 -8.09 11.87
N VAL A 177 10.64 -8.99 11.52
CA VAL A 177 9.21 -8.68 11.32
C VAL A 177 8.44 -9.46 12.37
N ARG A 178 7.64 -8.77 13.19
CA ARG A 178 6.89 -9.39 14.31
C ARG A 178 5.45 -8.94 14.34
N ASP A 179 4.63 -9.77 14.97
CA ASP A 179 3.24 -9.46 15.26
C ASP A 179 2.46 -9.07 14.00
N VAL A 180 2.61 -9.85 12.94
CA VAL A 180 1.77 -9.75 11.74
C VAL A 180 0.52 -10.58 11.97
N VAL A 181 -0.65 -9.95 11.98
CA VAL A 181 -1.92 -10.59 12.32
C VAL A 181 -2.92 -10.42 11.19
N LEU A 182 -3.51 -11.52 10.76
CA LEU A 182 -4.67 -11.56 9.87
C LEU A 182 -5.87 -12.07 10.67
N SER A 183 -6.97 -11.32 10.65
CA SER A 183 -8.20 -11.72 11.33
C SER A 183 -9.43 -11.37 10.50
N GLY A 184 -10.34 -12.34 10.34
CA GLY A 184 -11.56 -12.16 9.54
C GLY A 184 -11.32 -11.93 8.05
N CYS A 185 -10.12 -12.26 7.55
CA CYS A 185 -9.76 -12.04 6.16
C CYS A 185 -10.24 -13.18 5.25
N SER A 186 -10.55 -12.86 4.01
CA SER A 186 -10.94 -13.80 2.96
C SER A 186 -9.95 -13.75 1.79
N PHE A 187 -9.65 -14.93 1.24
CA PHE A 187 -8.73 -15.09 0.13
C PHE A 187 -9.45 -15.77 -1.02
N TYR A 188 -9.42 -15.16 -2.18
CA TYR A 188 -10.12 -15.64 -3.37
C TYR A 188 -9.12 -15.88 -4.50
N GLU A 189 -9.25 -16.98 -5.19
CA GLU A 189 -8.57 -17.25 -6.45
C GLU A 189 -9.52 -16.87 -7.58
N THR A 190 -9.23 -15.82 -8.31
CA THR A 190 -9.97 -15.48 -9.52
C THR A 190 -9.43 -16.34 -10.65
N GLN A 191 -10.25 -17.29 -11.12
CA GLN A 191 -9.95 -17.97 -12.37
C GLN A 191 -10.13 -16.95 -13.51
N THR A 192 -9.08 -16.74 -14.26
CA THR A 192 -9.12 -16.00 -15.54
C THR A 192 -9.77 -16.84 -16.61
#